data_03ba5dc892cb09992bcd769147ceb519
#
_entry.id   03ba5dc892cb09992bcd769147ceb519
#
_cell.length_a   1.000
_cell.length_b   1.000
_cell.length_c   1.000
_cell.angle_alpha   90.00
_cell.angle_beta   90.00
_cell.angle_gamma   90.00
#
_symmetry.space_group_name_H-M   'P 1'
#
loop_
_entity.id
_entity.type
_entity.pdbx_description
1 polymer ?
#
loop_
_entity_poly.entity_id
_entity_poly.type
_entity_poly.pdbx_seq_one_letter_code
_entity_poly.pdbx_strand_id
1 'polypeptide(L)'
;IRLAKFVNVPELSTLLSQFCEALKWAQINTGAGTISRPELHQERPLIVELPGTAELEHYIADLAERATQVRNGSVKPEEDNMLKITSEGRKAALDMRFLNPLLGNVEETEAYGDHPNSKAYRAADLIAALYHATPHSRATQVVFSDLGTPKAR
;
A
#
# COMPACT_ATOMS: atom_id res chain seq x y z
N ILE A 1 7.47 9.35 14.78
CA ILE A 1 8.89 9.20 15.17
C ILE A 1 9.52 8.28 14.13
N ARG A 2 10.41 8.80 13.28
CA ARG A 2 11.22 7.96 12.40
C ARG A 2 12.49 7.59 13.14
N LEU A 3 12.81 6.30 13.19
CA LEU A 3 14.13 5.83 13.60
C LEU A 3 15.15 6.34 12.57
N ALA A 4 15.86 7.40 12.92
CA ALA A 4 16.79 8.07 11.99
C ALA A 4 18.20 7.51 12.07
N LYS A 5 18.53 6.74 13.12
CA LYS A 5 19.88 6.22 13.34
C LYS A 5 19.83 4.95 14.20
N PHE A 6 20.50 3.91 13.73
CA PHE A 6 20.76 2.73 14.56
C PHE A 6 22.02 2.95 15.38
N VAL A 7 21.94 2.63 16.67
CA VAL A 7 23.10 2.58 17.55
C VAL A 7 23.53 1.11 17.67
N ASN A 8 24.80 0.85 17.86
CA ASN A 8 25.37 -0.51 17.98
C ASN A 8 25.18 -1.41 16.75
N VAL A 9 25.31 -0.83 15.55
CA VAL A 9 25.22 -1.60 14.29
C VAL A 9 26.25 -2.73 14.21
N PRO A 10 27.53 -2.57 14.64
CA PRO A 10 28.50 -3.66 14.61
C PRO A 10 28.09 -4.86 15.46
N GLU A 11 27.63 -4.63 16.69
CA GLU A 11 27.21 -5.67 17.63
C GLU A 11 25.96 -6.38 17.10
N LEU A 12 24.98 -5.63 16.57
CA LEU A 12 23.79 -6.19 15.97
C LEU A 12 24.13 -7.03 14.74
N SER A 13 25.05 -6.58 13.89
CA SER A 13 25.51 -7.33 12.73
C SER A 13 26.22 -8.63 13.12
N THR A 14 27.05 -8.58 14.15
CA THR A 14 27.73 -9.76 14.67
C THR A 14 26.75 -10.77 15.24
N LEU A 15 25.73 -10.30 15.95
CA LEU A 15 24.68 -11.15 16.50
C LEU A 15 23.84 -11.79 15.40
N LEU A 16 23.44 -11.01 14.41
CA LEU A 16 22.63 -11.50 13.28
C LEU A 16 23.42 -12.50 12.42
N SER A 17 24.72 -12.32 12.23
CA SER A 17 25.56 -13.23 11.43
C SER A 17 25.67 -14.65 12.02
N GLN A 18 25.28 -14.86 13.29
CA GLN A 18 25.26 -16.18 13.92
C GLN A 18 24.12 -17.06 13.43
N PHE A 19 23.00 -16.48 12.95
CA PHE A 19 21.82 -17.23 12.48
C PHE A 19 21.28 -16.79 11.12
N CYS A 20 21.84 -15.71 10.55
CA CYS A 20 21.42 -15.18 9.26
C CYS A 20 22.62 -14.97 8.37
N GLU A 21 22.54 -15.46 7.15
CA GLU A 21 23.45 -15.10 6.09
C GLU A 21 22.84 -13.98 5.25
N ALA A 22 23.49 -12.81 5.21
CA ALA A 22 23.06 -11.68 4.43
C ALA A 22 23.93 -11.53 3.18
N LEU A 23 23.40 -11.90 2.03
CA LEU A 23 24.09 -11.76 0.75
C LEU A 23 23.66 -10.46 0.05
N LYS A 24 24.62 -9.65 -0.30
CA LYS A 24 24.38 -8.49 -1.18
C LYS A 24 24.35 -8.95 -2.63
N TRP A 25 23.63 -8.22 -3.46
CA TRP A 25 23.50 -8.51 -4.90
C TRP A 25 24.87 -8.73 -5.58
N ALA A 26 25.86 -7.90 -5.26
CA ALA A 26 27.22 -8.03 -5.77
C ALA A 26 27.89 -9.36 -5.39
N GLN A 27 27.53 -9.93 -4.24
CA GLN A 27 28.08 -11.23 -3.78
C GLN A 27 27.36 -12.41 -4.45
N ILE A 28 26.09 -12.28 -4.76
CA ILE A 28 25.31 -13.30 -5.47
C ILE A 28 25.80 -13.43 -6.91
N ASN A 29 26.25 -12.34 -7.51
CA ASN A 29 26.61 -12.27 -8.93
C ASN A 29 28.09 -12.62 -9.23
N THR A 30 28.85 -13.07 -8.23
CA THR A 30 30.25 -13.50 -8.38
C THR A 30 30.44 -14.98 -8.67
N GLY A 31 29.36 -15.77 -8.67
CA GLY A 31 29.38 -17.21 -8.95
C GLY A 31 29.19 -17.57 -10.43
N ALA A 32 29.28 -18.85 -10.77
CA ALA A 32 29.21 -19.39 -12.13
C ALA A 32 27.88 -19.20 -12.89
N GLY A 33 26.94 -18.43 -12.34
CA GLY A 33 25.66 -18.08 -12.97
C GLY A 33 25.36 -16.60 -12.75
N THR A 34 25.49 -15.81 -13.80
CA THR A 34 25.07 -14.41 -13.76
C THR A 34 23.56 -14.34 -13.77
N ILE A 35 22.95 -13.95 -12.64
CA ILE A 35 21.52 -13.67 -12.62
C ILE A 35 21.31 -12.32 -13.30
N SER A 36 20.73 -12.34 -14.49
CA SER A 36 20.39 -11.12 -15.21
C SER A 36 19.28 -10.37 -14.43
N ARG A 37 19.58 -9.17 -13.98
CA ARG A 37 18.60 -8.27 -13.41
C ARG A 37 17.97 -7.46 -14.54
N PRO A 38 16.63 -7.42 -14.66
CA PRO A 38 15.99 -6.52 -15.59
C PRO A 38 16.41 -5.07 -15.33
N GLU A 39 16.75 -4.35 -16.36
CA GLU A 39 17.02 -2.93 -16.25
C GLU A 39 15.71 -2.16 -16.03
N LEU A 40 15.75 -1.16 -15.16
CA LEU A 40 14.61 -0.26 -15.00
C LEU A 40 14.51 0.65 -16.21
N HIS A 41 13.33 0.78 -16.77
CA HIS A 41 13.03 1.64 -17.91
C HIS A 41 13.39 3.05 -17.56
N GLN A 42 14.02 3.79 -17.29
CA GLN A 42 14.38 5.16 -16.88
C GLN A 42 15.16 5.23 -15.57
N GLU A 43 15.71 4.14 -15.09
CA GLU A 43 16.48 4.05 -13.83
C GLU A 43 15.71 4.51 -12.57
N ARG A 44 14.48 4.93 -12.70
CA ARG A 44 13.64 5.46 -11.61
C ARG A 44 12.24 4.84 -11.60
N PRO A 45 11.63 4.67 -10.43
CA PRO A 45 10.24 4.30 -10.33
C PRO A 45 9.34 5.38 -10.95
N LEU A 46 8.35 4.96 -11.74
CA LEU A 46 7.27 5.85 -12.19
C LEU A 46 6.32 6.09 -11.00
N ILE A 47 6.17 7.33 -10.60
CA ILE A 47 5.19 7.73 -9.60
C ILE A 47 3.95 8.20 -10.34
N VAL A 48 2.82 7.55 -10.08
CA VAL A 48 1.52 7.93 -10.64
C VAL A 48 0.72 8.62 -9.54
N GLU A 49 0.49 9.91 -9.71
CA GLU A 49 -0.34 10.71 -8.81
C GLU A 49 -1.75 10.81 -9.38
N LEU A 50 -2.74 10.65 -8.52
CA LEU A 50 -4.14 10.73 -8.89
C LEU A 50 -4.80 11.85 -8.09
N PRO A 51 -5.65 12.67 -8.73
CA PRO A 51 -6.45 13.66 -8.00
C PRO A 51 -7.43 12.93 -7.07
N GLY A 52 -7.66 13.50 -5.89
CA GLY A 52 -8.70 13.04 -4.98
C GLY A 52 -10.09 13.15 -5.63
N THR A 53 -11.00 12.27 -5.25
CA THR A 53 -12.42 12.42 -5.57
C THR A 53 -13.10 13.28 -4.51
N ALA A 54 -14.20 13.93 -4.86
CA ALA A 54 -14.96 14.73 -3.90
C ALA A 54 -15.43 13.90 -2.70
N GLU A 55 -15.81 12.63 -2.93
CA GLU A 55 -16.19 11.70 -1.87
C GLU A 55 -15.03 11.40 -0.93
N LEU A 56 -13.83 11.18 -1.50
CA LEU A 56 -12.63 10.93 -0.70
C LEU A 56 -12.25 12.16 0.13
N GLU A 57 -12.32 13.36 -0.45
CA GLU A 57 -12.03 14.61 0.25
C GLU A 57 -13.00 14.85 1.42
N HIS A 58 -14.30 14.61 1.18
CA HIS A 58 -15.31 14.70 2.23
C HIS A 58 -15.05 13.68 3.34
N TYR A 59 -14.78 12.42 3.00
CA TYR A 59 -14.49 11.39 3.98
C TYR A 59 -13.22 11.66 4.80
N ILE A 60 -12.19 12.24 4.18
CA ILE A 60 -10.97 12.66 4.90
C ILE A 60 -11.28 13.79 5.89
N ALA A 61 -12.17 14.72 5.55
CA ALA A 61 -12.61 15.78 6.46
C ALA A 61 -13.32 15.19 7.69
N ASP A 62 -14.22 14.21 7.48
CA ASP A 62 -14.90 13.50 8.57
C ASP A 62 -13.90 12.74 9.47
N LEU A 63 -12.91 12.08 8.88
CA LEU A 63 -11.85 11.41 9.66
C LEU A 63 -11.03 12.41 10.48
N ALA A 64 -10.76 13.61 9.96
CA ALA A 64 -10.03 14.66 10.67
C ALA A 64 -10.84 15.19 11.86
N GLU A 65 -12.15 15.34 11.72
CA GLU A 65 -13.04 15.73 12.81
C GLU A 65 -13.08 14.64 13.89
N ARG A 66 -13.29 13.37 13.51
CA ARG A 66 -13.25 12.23 14.43
C ARG A 66 -11.92 12.14 15.16
N ALA A 67 -10.80 12.33 14.47
CA ALA A 67 -9.47 12.35 15.08
C ALA A 67 -9.33 13.47 16.13
N THR A 68 -9.96 14.60 15.90
CA THR A 68 -10.00 15.70 16.86
C THR A 68 -10.84 15.36 18.08
N GLN A 69 -11.99 14.72 17.90
CA GLN A 69 -12.86 14.25 19.01
C GLN A 69 -12.15 13.22 19.88
N VAL A 70 -11.47 12.24 19.27
CA VAL A 70 -10.66 11.24 19.98
C VAL A 70 -9.53 11.91 20.78
N ARG A 71 -8.83 12.86 20.15
CA ARG A 71 -7.72 13.58 20.80
C ARG A 71 -8.17 14.42 21.99
N ASN A 72 -9.37 14.98 21.91
CA ASN A 72 -9.97 15.79 23.00
C ASN A 72 -10.64 14.93 24.07
N GLY A 73 -10.67 13.60 23.92
CA GLY A 73 -11.33 12.70 24.87
C GLY A 73 -12.86 12.78 24.84
N SER A 74 -13.45 13.30 23.77
CA SER A 74 -14.91 13.45 23.63
C SER A 74 -15.63 12.15 23.29
N VAL A 75 -14.87 11.13 22.86
CA VAL A 75 -15.39 9.81 22.45
C VAL A 75 -14.63 8.73 23.21
N LYS A 76 -15.33 7.67 23.63
CA LYS A 76 -14.71 6.54 24.32
C LYS A 76 -13.85 5.72 23.36
N PRO A 77 -12.70 5.16 23.81
CA PRO A 77 -11.81 4.36 22.95
C PRO A 77 -12.46 3.14 22.30
N GLU A 78 -13.53 2.60 22.91
CA GLU A 78 -14.29 1.47 22.40
C GLU A 78 -15.20 1.87 21.22
N GLU A 79 -15.67 3.12 21.20
CA GLU A 79 -16.53 3.68 20.17
C GLU A 79 -15.70 4.10 18.96
N ASP A 80 -14.65 4.92 19.21
CA ASP A 80 -13.71 5.35 18.16
C ASP A 80 -12.31 5.60 18.72
N ASN A 81 -11.28 5.38 17.89
CA ASN A 81 -9.89 5.56 18.28
C ASN A 81 -9.00 5.80 17.06
N MET A 82 -7.78 6.31 17.30
CA MET A 82 -6.83 6.65 16.25
C MET A 82 -6.44 5.46 15.36
N LEU A 83 -6.43 4.24 15.88
CA LEU A 83 -6.10 3.05 15.09
C LEU A 83 -7.20 2.75 14.07
N LYS A 84 -8.47 2.85 14.49
CA LYS A 84 -9.64 2.67 13.62
C LYS A 84 -9.65 3.74 12.52
N ILE A 85 -9.52 5.02 12.89
CA ILE A 85 -9.46 6.16 11.98
C ILE A 85 -8.34 5.99 10.94
N THR A 86 -7.13 5.64 11.40
CA THR A 86 -5.98 5.42 10.50
C THR A 86 -6.20 4.24 9.56
N SER A 87 -6.80 3.15 10.04
CA SER A 87 -7.13 1.98 9.23
C SER A 87 -8.16 2.31 8.15
N GLU A 88 -9.20 3.06 8.49
CA GLU A 88 -10.22 3.52 7.57
C GLU A 88 -9.65 4.47 6.52
N GLY A 89 -8.81 5.43 6.93
CA GLY A 89 -8.12 6.33 6.02
C GLY A 89 -7.21 5.62 5.01
N ARG A 90 -6.52 4.57 5.43
CA ARG A 90 -5.71 3.74 4.52
C ARG A 90 -6.58 3.00 3.50
N LYS A 91 -7.73 2.49 3.91
CA LYS A 91 -8.71 1.82 3.03
C LYS A 91 -9.28 2.81 2.02
N ALA A 92 -9.77 3.96 2.48
CA ALA A 92 -10.30 5.02 1.63
C ALA A 92 -9.27 5.50 0.59
N ALA A 93 -8.02 5.69 1.01
CA ALA A 93 -6.95 6.14 0.13
C ALA A 93 -6.55 5.11 -0.94
N LEU A 94 -6.86 3.84 -0.77
CA LEU A 94 -6.66 2.82 -1.79
C LEU A 94 -7.87 2.76 -2.73
N ASP A 95 -9.05 2.57 -2.15
CA ASP A 95 -10.32 2.50 -2.89
C ASP A 95 -11.48 2.65 -1.90
N MET A 96 -12.40 3.57 -2.16
CA MET A 96 -13.53 3.86 -1.28
C MET A 96 -14.43 2.64 -1.07
N ARG A 97 -14.49 1.70 -1.99
CA ARG A 97 -15.27 0.45 -1.87
C ARG A 97 -14.87 -0.42 -0.67
N PHE A 98 -13.64 -0.27 -0.16
CA PHE A 98 -13.23 -0.94 1.08
C PHE A 98 -13.97 -0.46 2.33
N LEU A 99 -14.68 0.65 2.24
CA LEU A 99 -15.51 1.19 3.32
C LEU A 99 -16.94 0.65 3.29
N ASN A 100 -17.43 0.13 2.15
CA ASN A 100 -18.80 -0.37 2.03
C ASN A 100 -19.19 -1.38 3.15
N PRO A 101 -18.34 -2.33 3.56
CA PRO A 101 -18.66 -3.22 4.67
C PRO A 101 -18.81 -2.51 6.03
N LEU A 102 -18.28 -1.29 6.18
CA LEU A 102 -18.38 -0.50 7.40
C LEU A 102 -19.68 0.31 7.47
N LEU A 103 -20.30 0.54 6.31
CA LEU A 103 -21.57 1.27 6.21
C LEU A 103 -22.78 0.42 6.63
N GLY A 104 -22.58 -0.89 6.86
CA GLY A 104 -23.65 -1.80 7.22
C GLY A 104 -24.55 -2.19 6.04
N ASN A 105 -25.84 -2.37 6.28
CA ASN A 105 -26.84 -2.68 5.24
C ASN A 105 -27.27 -1.39 4.52
N VAL A 106 -26.36 -0.78 3.79
CA VAL A 106 -26.64 0.40 2.97
C VAL A 106 -27.25 -0.07 1.64
N GLU A 107 -28.21 0.66 1.13
CA GLU A 107 -28.74 0.41 -0.22
C GLU A 107 -27.60 0.55 -1.25
N GLU A 108 -27.66 -0.20 -2.37
CA GLU A 108 -26.63 -0.14 -3.42
C GLU A 108 -26.38 1.28 -3.94
N THR A 109 -27.38 2.15 -3.86
CA THR A 109 -27.29 3.57 -4.26
C THR A 109 -26.44 4.43 -3.33
N GLU A 110 -26.23 4.01 -2.09
CA GLU A 110 -25.43 4.74 -1.09
C GLU A 110 -24.01 4.15 -0.92
N ALA A 111 -23.76 2.98 -1.51
CA ALA A 111 -22.46 2.34 -1.48
C ALA A 111 -21.48 3.03 -2.43
N TYR A 112 -20.22 3.15 -2.01
CA TYR A 112 -19.17 3.64 -2.89
C TYR A 112 -18.99 2.72 -4.10
N GLY A 113 -19.03 3.31 -5.28
CA GLY A 113 -18.84 2.63 -6.56
C GLY A 113 -17.39 2.60 -7.02
N ASP A 114 -17.17 2.02 -8.20
CA ASP A 114 -15.87 2.07 -8.86
C ASP A 114 -15.59 3.48 -9.40
N HIS A 115 -14.35 3.94 -9.26
CA HIS A 115 -13.99 5.27 -9.71
C HIS A 115 -12.64 5.25 -10.45
N PRO A 116 -12.53 5.88 -11.64
CA PRO A 116 -11.30 5.90 -12.43
C PRO A 116 -10.09 6.49 -11.72
N ASN A 117 -10.31 7.37 -10.73
CA ASN A 117 -9.25 7.94 -9.90
C ASN A 117 -8.94 7.10 -8.65
N SER A 118 -9.56 5.93 -8.47
CA SER A 118 -9.11 5.02 -7.41
C SER A 118 -7.75 4.42 -7.77
N LYS A 119 -6.90 4.20 -6.77
CA LYS A 119 -5.58 3.59 -7.01
C LYS A 119 -5.71 2.17 -7.55
N ALA A 120 -6.72 1.43 -7.11
CA ALA A 120 -6.99 0.08 -7.57
C ALA A 120 -7.36 0.07 -9.06
N TYR A 121 -8.26 0.95 -9.48
CA TYR A 121 -8.65 1.09 -10.89
C TYR A 121 -7.44 1.47 -11.75
N ARG A 122 -6.70 2.49 -11.36
CA ARG A 122 -5.55 2.96 -12.13
C ARG A 122 -4.43 1.92 -12.22
N ALA A 123 -4.19 1.16 -11.15
CA ALA A 123 -3.25 0.06 -11.16
C ALA A 123 -3.69 -1.04 -12.15
N ALA A 124 -4.96 -1.41 -12.14
CA ALA A 124 -5.52 -2.40 -13.07
C ALA A 124 -5.40 -1.94 -14.53
N ASP A 125 -5.69 -0.67 -14.81
CA ASP A 125 -5.56 -0.07 -16.14
C ASP A 125 -4.11 -0.11 -16.64
N LEU A 126 -3.14 0.26 -15.80
CA LEU A 126 -1.72 0.19 -16.14
C LEU A 126 -1.24 -1.24 -16.36
N ILE A 127 -1.68 -2.19 -15.53
CA ILE A 127 -1.37 -3.61 -15.68
C ILE A 127 -1.90 -4.13 -17.01
N ALA A 128 -3.15 -3.82 -17.35
CA ALA A 128 -3.76 -4.21 -18.61
C ALA A 128 -3.02 -3.60 -19.80
N ALA A 129 -2.69 -2.32 -19.74
CA ALA A 129 -1.93 -1.65 -20.78
C ALA A 129 -0.56 -2.29 -21.02
N LEU A 130 0.18 -2.60 -19.95
CA LEU A 130 1.47 -3.29 -20.04
C LEU A 130 1.32 -4.72 -20.59
N TYR A 131 0.29 -5.44 -20.16
CA TYR A 131 0.01 -6.79 -20.68
C TYR A 131 -0.21 -6.78 -22.18
N HIS A 132 -1.02 -5.85 -22.68
CA HIS A 132 -1.29 -5.71 -24.11
C HIS A 132 -0.09 -5.16 -24.92
N ALA A 133 0.77 -4.39 -24.30
CA ALA A 133 1.99 -3.88 -24.94
C ALA A 133 3.12 -4.91 -25.04
N THR A 134 3.08 -6.00 -24.25
CA THR A 134 4.17 -6.99 -24.16
C THR A 134 3.77 -8.42 -24.50
N PRO A 135 2.94 -8.69 -25.54
CA PRO A 135 2.44 -10.03 -25.82
C PRO A 135 3.55 -11.00 -26.25
N HIS A 136 4.60 -10.51 -26.90
CA HIS A 136 5.69 -11.33 -27.42
C HIS A 136 6.72 -11.73 -26.37
N SER A 137 6.90 -10.89 -25.33
CA SER A 137 7.88 -11.14 -24.27
C SER A 137 7.32 -11.99 -23.13
N ARG A 138 6.00 -12.25 -23.09
CA ARG A 138 5.31 -12.92 -21.99
C ARG A 138 5.72 -12.38 -20.62
N ALA A 139 5.83 -11.05 -20.53
CA ALA A 139 6.33 -10.37 -19.34
C ALA A 139 5.43 -10.65 -18.13
N THR A 140 6.04 -11.08 -17.03
CA THR A 140 5.34 -11.29 -15.76
C THR A 140 5.24 -9.95 -15.02
N GLN A 141 4.06 -9.66 -14.48
CA GLN A 141 3.82 -8.50 -13.65
C GLN A 141 3.60 -8.93 -12.22
N VAL A 142 4.22 -8.24 -11.27
CA VAL A 142 4.07 -8.51 -9.84
C VAL A 142 3.46 -7.27 -9.19
N VAL A 143 2.38 -7.47 -8.46
CA VAL A 143 1.66 -6.40 -7.77
C VAL A 143 1.80 -6.60 -6.27
N PHE A 144 2.25 -5.59 -5.56
CA PHE A 144 2.34 -5.57 -4.11
C PHE A 144 1.25 -4.67 -3.54
N SER A 145 0.45 -5.20 -2.64
CA SER A 145 -0.57 -4.43 -1.93
C SER A 145 -0.65 -4.88 -0.48
N ASP A 146 -0.70 -3.90 0.43
CA ASP A 146 -0.88 -4.15 1.87
C ASP A 146 -2.35 -4.44 2.24
N LEU A 147 -3.28 -4.10 1.35
CA LEU A 147 -4.71 -4.21 1.57
C LEU A 147 -5.37 -4.96 0.41
N GLY A 148 -6.56 -5.51 0.66
CA GLY A 148 -7.34 -6.18 -0.38
C GLY A 148 -6.81 -7.57 -0.75
N THR A 149 -5.91 -8.15 0.02
CA THR A 149 -5.47 -9.52 -0.20
C THR A 149 -6.61 -10.50 0.07
N PRO A 150 -6.83 -11.50 -0.80
CA PRO A 150 -7.84 -12.51 -0.57
C PRO A 150 -7.58 -13.24 0.76
N LYS A 151 -8.62 -13.36 1.58
CA LYS A 151 -8.57 -14.22 2.76
C LYS A 151 -8.91 -15.64 2.33
N ALA A 152 -8.14 -16.62 2.81
CA ALA A 152 -8.54 -18.01 2.69
C ALA A 152 -9.95 -18.18 3.31
N ARG A 153 -10.86 -18.78 2.56
CA ARG A 153 -12.20 -19.13 3.04
C ARG A 153 -12.13 -20.40 3.86
#